data_e87671d605e7cb9c8fcb02ce9bcabcd6
#
_entry.id   e87671d605e7cb9c8fcb02ce9bcabcd6
#
_cell.length_a   1.000
_cell.length_b   1.000
_cell.length_c   1.000
_cell.angle_alpha   90.00
_cell.angle_beta   90.00
_cell.angle_gamma   90.00
#
_symmetry.space_group_name_H-M   'P 1'
#
loop_
_entity.id
_entity.type
_entity.pdbx_description
1 polymer ?
#
loop_
_entity_poly.entity_id
_entity_poly.type
_entity_poly.pdbx_seq_one_letter_code
_entity_poly.pdbx_strand_id
1 'polypeptide(L)'
;MRATSQQPPTEIFKALSDPIRWDIVLQMASVDELACVTLEDTLPVSKPTISYHIKTLYQAGLINVRKSGRNYFYSLRREALQQLLDDLRELAPAQRPPARDEDRFPRSGPARERSGAPEHVEEAVVPTW
;
A
#
# COMPACT_ATOMS: atom_id res chain seq x y z
N MET A 1 7.57 13.52 -24.28
CA MET A 1 8.02 12.95 -23.62
C MET A 1 8.05 13.33 -22.41
N ARG A 2 7.95 12.90 -21.76
CA ARG A 2 7.82 13.13 -20.65
C ARG A 2 8.82 13.00 -19.88
N ALA A 3 9.18 13.59 -19.46
CA ALA A 3 10.13 13.60 -18.75
C ALA A 3 9.91 12.97 -17.66
N THR A 4 10.01 12.20 -17.53
CA THR A 4 9.65 11.63 -16.58
C THR A 4 10.47 11.33 -15.63
N SER A 5 10.53 11.80 -14.69
CA SER A 5 11.21 11.40 -13.62
C SER A 5 10.48 10.34 -12.99
N GLN A 6 9.59 9.72 -13.62
CA GLN A 6 8.87 8.74 -12.99
C GLN A 6 9.65 7.50 -12.90
N GLN A 7 9.81 6.93 -11.81
CA GLN A 7 10.53 5.68 -11.64
C GLN A 7 9.72 4.54 -12.16
N PRO A 8 10.36 3.51 -12.68
CA PRO A 8 9.60 2.34 -13.13
C PRO A 8 8.93 1.66 -11.97
N PRO A 9 7.81 1.02 -12.21
CA PRO A 9 7.08 0.38 -11.12
C PRO A 9 7.91 -0.62 -10.34
N THR A 10 8.86 -1.27 -10.99
CA THR A 10 9.68 -2.27 -10.31
C THR A 10 10.53 -1.64 -9.22
N GLU A 11 10.96 -0.40 -9.39
CA GLU A 11 11.73 0.26 -8.36
C GLU A 11 10.86 0.58 -7.15
N ILE A 12 9.62 0.90 -7.39
CA ILE A 12 8.69 1.15 -6.30
C ILE A 12 8.41 -0.14 -5.55
N PHE A 13 8.22 -1.23 -6.27
CA PHE A 13 7.96 -2.50 -5.60
C PHE A 13 9.17 -2.91 -4.76
N LYS A 14 10.38 -2.72 -5.28
CA LYS A 14 11.53 -3.05 -4.51
C LYS A 14 11.60 -2.22 -3.24
N ALA A 15 11.34 -0.93 -3.34
CA ALA A 15 11.40 -0.08 -2.17
C ALA A 15 10.36 -0.47 -1.14
N LEU A 16 9.20 -0.94 -1.57
CA LEU A 16 8.15 -1.30 -0.65
C LEU A 16 8.26 -2.71 -0.10
N SER A 17 9.20 -3.49 -0.59
CA SER A 17 9.27 -4.89 -0.20
C SER A 17 9.94 -5.14 1.13
N ASP A 18 10.43 -4.12 1.79
CA ASP A 18 11.07 -4.28 3.09
C ASP A 18 10.08 -3.87 4.18
N PRO A 19 9.92 -4.66 5.22
CA PRO A 19 8.93 -4.35 6.26
C PRO A 19 9.15 -3.01 6.94
N ILE A 20 10.40 -2.61 7.15
CA ILE A 20 10.68 -1.33 7.79
C ILE A 20 10.27 -0.20 6.85
N ARG A 21 10.56 -0.33 5.57
CA ARG A 21 10.18 0.70 4.62
C ARG A 21 8.67 0.79 4.47
N TRP A 22 8.00 -0.36 4.51
CA TRP A 22 6.55 -0.37 4.45
C TRP A 22 5.98 0.38 5.66
N ASP A 23 6.56 0.14 6.84
CA ASP A 23 6.13 0.81 8.05
C ASP A 23 6.34 2.32 7.92
N ILE A 24 7.45 2.75 7.38
CA ILE A 24 7.70 4.17 7.17
C ILE A 24 6.63 4.78 6.26
N VAL A 25 6.29 4.07 5.20
CA VAL A 25 5.29 4.56 4.26
C VAL A 25 3.93 4.66 4.95
N LEU A 26 3.60 3.69 5.78
CA LEU A 26 2.34 3.72 6.52
C LEU A 26 2.29 4.92 7.47
N GLN A 27 3.38 5.20 8.13
CA GLN A 27 3.43 6.35 9.02
C GLN A 27 3.29 7.65 8.23
N MET A 28 3.92 7.74 7.07
CA MET A 28 3.80 8.92 6.26
C MET A 28 2.40 9.10 5.69
N ALA A 29 1.72 8.00 5.44
CA ALA A 29 0.38 8.07 4.85
C ALA A 29 -0.62 8.71 5.79
N SER A 30 -0.36 8.66 7.08
CA SER A 30 -1.30 9.17 8.05
C SER A 30 -1.08 10.65 8.39
N VAL A 31 -0.08 11.28 7.83
CA VAL A 31 0.20 12.68 8.14
C VAL A 31 0.58 13.40 6.87
N ASP A 32 0.58 14.72 6.92
CA ASP A 32 1.03 15.49 5.79
C ASP A 32 2.54 15.47 5.70
N GLU A 33 3.19 15.51 6.82
CA GLU A 33 4.65 15.53 6.84
C GLU A 33 5.11 14.84 8.10
N LEU A 34 6.13 14.02 8.01
CA LEU A 34 6.63 13.24 9.12
C LEU A 34 8.04 13.68 9.45
N ALA A 35 8.29 13.98 10.70
CA ALA A 35 9.63 14.39 11.12
C ALA A 35 10.54 13.18 11.26
N CYS A 36 11.77 13.33 10.90
CA CYS A 36 12.75 12.26 11.04
C CYS A 36 12.82 11.75 12.46
N VAL A 37 12.71 12.63 13.42
CA VAL A 37 12.81 12.23 14.80
C VAL A 37 11.69 11.27 15.17
N THR A 38 10.54 11.38 14.55
CA THR A 38 9.44 10.45 14.82
C THR A 38 9.83 9.05 14.38
N LEU A 39 10.52 8.94 13.27
CA LEU A 39 10.96 7.62 12.84
C LEU A 39 12.01 7.05 13.79
N GLU A 40 12.87 7.90 14.31
CA GLU A 40 13.87 7.45 15.26
C GLU A 40 13.22 6.91 16.53
N ASP A 41 12.09 7.49 16.90
CA ASP A 41 11.41 7.05 18.10
C ASP A 41 10.53 5.83 17.88
N THR A 42 10.06 5.61 16.68
CA THR A 42 9.07 4.57 16.45
C THR A 42 9.61 3.32 15.78
N LEU A 43 10.79 3.39 15.20
CA LEU A 43 11.32 2.23 14.50
C LEU A 43 12.39 1.54 15.31
N PRO A 44 12.42 0.23 15.25
CA PRO A 44 13.38 -0.53 16.05
C PRO A 44 14.71 -0.69 15.35
N VAL A 45 15.21 0.34 14.71
CA VAL A 45 16.46 0.24 14.00
C VAL A 45 17.26 1.51 14.25
N SER A 46 18.51 1.46 13.93
CA SER A 46 19.42 2.56 14.21
C SER A 46 19.21 3.71 13.25
N LYS A 47 19.71 4.88 13.60
CA LYS A 47 19.62 6.05 12.75
C LYS A 47 20.24 5.82 11.38
N PRO A 48 21.41 5.25 11.26
CA PRO A 48 21.96 4.99 9.94
C PRO A 48 21.09 4.07 9.10
N THR A 49 20.43 3.11 9.74
CA THR A 49 19.54 2.22 9.02
C THR A 49 18.31 2.99 8.54
N ILE A 50 17.79 3.90 9.36
CA ILE A 50 16.69 4.74 8.94
C ILE A 50 17.11 5.58 7.74
N SER A 51 18.28 6.14 7.79
CA SER A 51 18.78 6.96 6.68
C SER A 51 18.88 6.14 5.40
N TYR A 52 19.31 4.91 5.52
CA TYR A 52 19.40 4.04 4.36
C TYR A 52 18.01 3.80 3.77
N HIS A 53 17.03 3.52 4.62
CA HIS A 53 15.69 3.25 4.14
C HIS A 53 15.04 4.51 3.52
N ILE A 54 15.28 5.65 4.10
CA ILE A 54 14.77 6.90 3.57
C ILE A 54 15.39 7.17 2.20
N LYS A 55 16.68 6.92 2.06
CA LYS A 55 17.35 7.14 0.80
C LYS A 55 16.76 6.21 -0.26
N THR A 56 16.50 4.97 0.10
CA THR A 56 15.93 4.01 -0.83
C THR A 56 14.54 4.46 -1.28
N LEU A 57 13.71 4.93 -0.35
CA LEU A 57 12.39 5.41 -0.69
C LEU A 57 12.46 6.68 -1.55
N TYR A 58 13.39 7.54 -1.24
CA TYR A 58 13.55 8.77 -2.00
C TYR A 58 14.00 8.45 -3.44
N GLN A 59 14.94 7.55 -3.59
CA GLN A 59 15.44 7.18 -4.91
C GLN A 59 14.37 6.48 -5.73
N ALA A 60 13.44 5.81 -5.09
CA ALA A 60 12.34 5.18 -5.81
C ALA A 60 11.25 6.16 -6.18
N GLY A 61 11.37 7.42 -5.76
CA GLY A 61 10.38 8.42 -6.11
C GLY A 61 9.13 8.38 -5.26
N LEU A 62 9.20 7.76 -4.08
CA LEU A 62 8.02 7.61 -3.25
C LEU A 62 7.84 8.71 -2.23
N ILE A 63 8.88 9.45 -1.92
CA ILE A 63 8.81 10.45 -0.88
C ILE A 63 9.50 11.73 -1.31
N ASN A 64 9.08 12.81 -0.68
CA ASN A 64 9.78 14.08 -0.77
C ASN A 64 10.53 14.30 0.52
N VAL A 65 11.63 15.00 0.47
CA VAL A 65 12.43 15.29 1.63
C VAL A 65 12.57 16.79 1.73
N ARG A 66 12.28 17.32 2.90
CA ARG A 66 12.44 18.76 3.13
C ARG A 66 13.35 18.94 4.33
N LYS A 67 14.31 19.80 4.22
CA LYS A 67 15.19 20.07 5.32
C LYS A 67 14.87 21.44 5.88
N SER A 68 14.77 21.55 7.17
CA SER A 68 14.53 22.81 7.83
C SER A 68 15.48 22.90 8.99
N GLY A 69 16.53 23.72 8.86
CA GLY A 69 17.56 23.78 9.87
C GLY A 69 18.30 22.47 9.91
N ARG A 70 18.28 21.83 11.05
CA ARG A 70 18.93 20.55 11.18
C ARG A 70 17.95 19.42 11.15
N ASN A 71 16.69 19.74 10.88
CA ASN A 71 15.67 18.72 10.90
C ASN A 71 15.24 18.33 9.51
N TYR A 72 14.92 17.07 9.35
CA TYR A 72 14.42 16.57 8.07
C TYR A 72 12.96 16.16 8.23
N PHE A 73 12.19 16.46 7.21
CA PHE A 73 10.79 16.13 7.18
C PHE A 73 10.48 15.39 5.89
N TYR A 74 9.65 14.40 5.96
CA TYR A 74 9.36 13.53 4.82
C TYR A 74 7.88 13.54 4.52
N SER A 75 7.52 13.53 3.27
CA SER A 75 6.12 13.41 2.90
C SER A 75 5.98 12.40 1.77
N LEU A 76 4.85 11.74 1.73
CA LEU A 76 4.61 10.71 0.76
C LEU A 76 4.23 11.33 -0.57
N ARG A 77 4.82 10.86 -1.62
CA ARG A 77 4.44 11.30 -2.95
C ARG A 77 3.27 10.45 -3.40
N ARG A 78 2.08 10.91 -3.10
CA ARG A 78 0.90 10.09 -3.33
C ARG A 78 0.63 9.90 -4.81
N GLU A 79 1.08 10.83 -5.64
CA GLU A 79 0.90 10.68 -7.06
C GLU A 79 1.70 9.50 -7.61
N ALA A 80 2.82 9.16 -6.97
CA ALA A 80 3.59 8.01 -7.40
C ALA A 80 2.81 6.72 -7.13
N LEU A 81 2.13 6.67 -6.00
CA LEU A 81 1.32 5.51 -5.69
C LEU A 81 0.08 5.46 -6.57
N GLN A 82 -0.50 6.59 -6.89
CA GLN A 82 -1.64 6.61 -7.78
C GLN A 82 -1.25 6.11 -9.15
N GLN A 83 -0.11 6.50 -9.64
CA GLN A 83 0.36 6.00 -10.93
C GLN A 83 0.59 4.50 -10.87
N LEU A 84 1.14 4.00 -9.77
CA LEU A 84 1.35 2.58 -9.62
C LEU A 84 0.02 1.84 -9.64
N LEU A 85 -1.00 2.38 -8.98
CA LEU A 85 -2.30 1.76 -8.98
C LEU A 85 -2.89 1.74 -10.38
N ASP A 86 -2.69 2.80 -11.14
CA ASP A 86 -3.18 2.84 -12.51
C ASP A 86 -2.48 1.79 -13.36
N ASP A 87 -1.19 1.64 -13.18
CA ASP A 87 -0.45 0.62 -13.92
C ASP A 87 -0.95 -0.77 -13.58
N LEU A 88 -1.23 -1.02 -12.30
CA LEU A 88 -1.72 -2.32 -11.89
C LEU A 88 -3.14 -2.55 -12.40
N ARG A 89 -3.93 -1.52 -12.49
CA ARG A 89 -5.27 -1.68 -12.99
C ARG A 89 -5.29 -2.10 -14.43
N GLU A 90 -4.31 -1.71 -15.19
CA GLU A 90 -4.25 -2.15 -16.56
C GLU A 90 -3.99 -3.63 -16.67
N LEU A 91 -3.30 -4.20 -15.68
CA LEU A 91 -3.04 -5.62 -15.70
C LEU A 91 -4.24 -6.40 -15.17
N ALA A 92 -5.00 -5.82 -14.30
CA ALA A 92 -6.11 -6.52 -13.70
C ALA A 92 -7.27 -5.54 -13.58
N PRO A 93 -8.01 -5.35 -14.64
CA PRO A 93 -9.09 -4.39 -14.58
C PRO A 93 -10.13 -4.79 -13.55
N ALA A 94 -10.72 -3.81 -12.92
CA ALA A 94 -11.71 -4.08 -11.92
C ALA A 94 -12.83 -4.82 -12.53
N GLN A 95 -13.29 -5.86 -11.87
CA GLN A 95 -14.36 -6.60 -12.38
C GLN A 95 -15.59 -5.83 -12.13
N ARG A 96 -16.51 -5.82 -13.10
CA ARG A 96 -17.73 -5.20 -12.89
C ARG A 96 -18.42 -5.94 -11.82
N PRO A 97 -18.92 -5.34 -10.83
CA PRO A 97 -19.61 -6.08 -9.80
C PRO A 97 -20.75 -6.79 -10.46
N PRO A 98 -21.05 -7.95 -10.06
CA PRO A 98 -22.15 -8.67 -10.62
C PRO A 98 -23.37 -7.84 -10.38
N ALA A 99 -24.21 -7.80 -11.36
CA ALA A 99 -25.40 -7.08 -11.21
C ALA A 99 -26.10 -7.63 -10.03
N ARG A 100 -26.66 -6.82 -9.22
CA ARG A 100 -27.34 -7.32 -8.12
C ARG A 100 -28.41 -8.07 -8.67
N ASP A 101 -28.48 -9.28 -8.46
CA ASP A 101 -29.53 -10.12 -8.89
C ASP A 101 -30.70 -9.94 -8.04
N GLU A 102 -30.97 -8.81 -7.62
CA GLU A 102 -32.10 -8.68 -6.81
C GLU A 102 -33.29 -9.08 -7.54
N ASP A 103 -33.29 -9.06 -8.81
CA ASP A 103 -34.41 -9.53 -9.55
C ASP A 103 -34.27 -10.92 -10.00
N ARG A 104 -33.20 -11.55 -9.76
CA ARG A 104 -33.07 -12.87 -10.20
C ARG A 104 -33.70 -13.82 -9.31
N PHE A 105 -33.88 -13.64 -8.14
CA PHE A 105 -34.52 -14.56 -7.29
C PHE A 105 -35.86 -14.08 -6.91
N PRO A 106 -36.83 -14.79 -7.15
CA PRO A 106 -38.13 -14.48 -6.73
C PRO A 106 -38.08 -14.49 -5.28
N ARG A 107 -38.53 -13.62 -4.71
CA ARG A 107 -38.49 -13.63 -3.33
C ARG A 107 -39.41 -14.50 -2.87
N SER A 108 -39.50 -15.50 -3.11
CA SER A 108 -40.43 -16.36 -2.62
C SER A 108 -39.99 -17.30 -1.71
N GLY A 109 -40.47 -17.68 -0.98
CA GLY A 109 -40.12 -18.70 -0.21
C GLY A 109 -39.40 -18.45 0.93
N PRO A 110 -39.69 -19.07 1.91
CA PRO A 110 -38.99 -18.88 3.11
C PRO A 110 -37.67 -19.36 2.95
N ALA A 111 -36.88 -18.78 3.34
CA ALA A 111 -35.58 -19.17 3.25
C ALA A 111 -35.32 -20.29 4.02
N ARG A 112 -34.94 -21.25 3.61
CA ARG A 112 -34.69 -22.32 4.30
C ARG A 112 -33.48 -22.16 4.91
N GLU A 113 -33.37 -22.01 5.91
CA GLU A 113 -32.28 -21.90 6.60
C GLU A 113 -31.40 -22.93 6.43
N ARG A 114 -30.42 -22.89 6.03
CA ARG A 114 -29.57 -23.81 5.90
C ARG A 114 -28.79 -23.90 6.94
N SER A 115 -29.03 -24.30 7.73
CA SER A 115 -28.34 -24.51 8.78
C SER A 115 -27.06 -24.96 8.57
N GLY A 116 -26.27 -24.61 9.02
CA GLY A 116 -25.09 -25.18 8.98
C GLY A 116 -24.30 -25.01 8.02
N ALA A 117 -24.10 -24.38 7.64
CA ALA A 117 -23.39 -24.30 6.67
C ALA A 117 -22.18 -23.96 7.00
N PRO A 118 -21.47 -24.35 7.22
CA PRO A 118 -20.43 -24.00 7.60
C PRO A 118 -19.54 -23.75 6.92
N GLU A 119 -19.32 -23.48 6.65
CA GLU A 119 -18.69 -23.22 6.05
C GLU A 119 -17.59 -23.27 6.21
N HIS A 120 -17.03 -23.51 6.18
CA HIS A 120 -16.10 -23.56 6.33
C HIS A 120 -15.30 -23.33 5.59
N VAL A 121 -14.84 -22.76 5.46
CA VAL A 121 -14.18 -22.21 5.03
C VAL A 121 -13.05 -22.67 4.98
N GLU A 122 -12.56 -23.02 4.38
CA GLU A 122 -11.64 -23.36 4.21
C GLU A 122 -10.67 -22.60 4.17
N GLU A 123 -10.08 -22.44 4.84
CA GLU A 123 -9.22 -21.72 4.91
C GLU A 123 -8.40 -21.74 3.88
N ALA A 124 -8.01 -20.83 3.38
CA ALA A 124 -7.25 -20.80 2.40
C ALA A 124 -6.03 -21.23 2.84
N VAL A 125 -5.51 -22.08 2.36
CA VAL A 125 -4.36 -22.52 2.80
C VAL A 125 -3.32 -21.69 2.23
N VAL A 126 -2.64 -21.04 2.91
CA VAL A 126 -1.55 -20.32 2.45
C VAL A 126 -0.39 -21.19 2.40
N PRO A 127 0.26 -21.28 1.36
CA PRO A 127 1.39 -22.17 1.29
C PRO A 127 2.44 -21.62 2.18
N THR A 128 3.05 -22.48 2.78
CA THR A 128 4.01 -22.06 3.65
C THR A 128 5.20 -22.33 2.95
N TRP A 129 6.00 -21.51 2.62
CA TRP A 129 7.26 -21.85 2.06
C TRP A 129 8.37 -21.32 2.84
#